data_a79775a42723c2b382c931d68788f2fd
#
_entry.id   a79775a42723c2b382c931d68788f2fd
#
_cell.length_a   1.000
_cell.length_b   1.000
_cell.length_c   1.000
_cell.angle_alpha   90.00
_cell.angle_beta   90.00
_cell.angle_gamma   90.00
#
_symmetry.space_group_name_H-M   'P 1'
#
loop_
_entity.id
_entity.type
_entity.pdbx_description
1 polymer ?
#
loop_
_entity_poly.entity_id
_entity_poly.type
_entity_poly.pdbx_seq_one_letter_code
_entity_poly.pdbx_strand_id
1 'polypeptide(L)'
;SGMVVNVPLYTDLLNTTQTPESLQAFFADYYANEPFVKVMPLGAESEMSGFLSGNHLSGYDGMQIYITGNENRIQLSSVFDNLGKGASGAAIQCFNIMTGCDETKGLNL
;
A
#
# COMPACT_ATOMS: atom_id res chain seq x y z
N SER A 1 9.83 4.45 13.03
CA SER A 1 9.50 5.25 11.84
C SER A 1 8.46 4.60 10.93
N GLY A 2 8.06 3.37 11.20
CA GLY A 2 7.03 2.69 10.42
C GLY A 2 5.62 3.23 10.68
N MET A 3 4.71 3.00 9.73
CA MET A 3 3.34 3.44 9.81
C MET A 3 2.41 2.46 9.14
N VAL A 4 1.24 2.25 9.73
CA VAL A 4 0.12 1.53 9.13
C VAL A 4 -1.09 2.46 9.12
N VAL A 5 -1.67 2.66 7.96
CA VAL A 5 -2.92 3.45 7.80
C VAL A 5 -4.03 2.52 7.36
N ASN A 6 -5.12 2.49 8.11
CA ASN A 6 -6.26 1.64 7.86
C ASN A 6 -7.46 2.47 7.39
N VAL A 7 -8.08 2.03 6.31
CA VAL A 7 -9.32 2.62 5.78
C VAL A 7 -10.40 1.53 5.83
N PRO A 8 -11.31 1.57 6.82
CA PRO A 8 -12.42 0.63 6.89
C PRO A 8 -13.50 0.98 5.87
N LEU A 9 -14.02 -0.02 5.19
CA LEU A 9 -15.11 0.11 4.23
C LEU A 9 -16.30 -0.74 4.66
N TYR A 10 -17.46 -0.12 4.67
CA TYR A 10 -18.74 -0.80 4.84
C TYR A 10 -19.30 -1.07 3.45
N THR A 11 -19.42 -2.32 3.05
CA THR A 11 -19.76 -2.67 1.67
C THR A 11 -21.15 -2.19 1.24
N ASP A 12 -22.08 -2.10 2.18
CA ASP A 12 -23.43 -1.56 1.94
C ASP A 12 -23.46 -0.06 1.65
N LEU A 13 -22.39 0.67 1.95
CA LEU A 13 -22.25 2.09 1.67
C LEU A 13 -21.51 2.38 0.35
N LEU A 14 -21.03 1.37 -0.34
CA LEU A 14 -20.35 1.54 -1.61
C LEU A 14 -21.35 1.63 -2.76
N ASN A 15 -20.97 2.35 -3.82
CA ASN A 15 -21.82 2.57 -4.98
C ASN A 15 -22.08 1.30 -5.80
N THR A 16 -21.18 0.32 -5.69
CA THR A 16 -21.28 -0.95 -6.39
C THR A 16 -20.95 -2.08 -5.42
N THR A 17 -21.41 -3.30 -5.73
CA THR A 17 -21.10 -4.48 -4.94
C THR A 17 -19.60 -4.80 -5.06
N GLN A 18 -18.92 -4.86 -3.91
CA GLN A 18 -17.50 -5.18 -3.83
C GLN A 18 -17.26 -6.31 -2.85
N THR A 19 -16.23 -7.10 -3.13
CA THR A 19 -15.71 -8.16 -2.25
C THR A 19 -14.21 -7.90 -2.01
N PRO A 20 -13.59 -8.53 -1.00
CA PRO A 20 -12.14 -8.44 -0.85
C PRO A 20 -11.41 -8.83 -2.15
N GLU A 21 -11.86 -9.87 -2.84
CA GLU A 21 -11.28 -10.33 -4.09
C GLU A 21 -11.38 -9.28 -5.21
N SER A 22 -12.56 -8.65 -5.38
CA SER A 22 -12.75 -7.63 -6.42
C SER A 22 -11.93 -6.37 -6.16
N LEU A 23 -11.82 -5.96 -4.91
CA LEU A 23 -11.01 -4.79 -4.53
C LEU A 23 -9.52 -5.08 -4.68
N GLN A 24 -9.06 -6.26 -4.27
CA GLN A 24 -7.67 -6.64 -4.46
C GLN A 24 -7.29 -6.62 -5.94
N ALA A 25 -8.13 -7.20 -6.80
CA ALA A 25 -7.91 -7.19 -8.25
C ALA A 25 -7.88 -5.78 -8.83
N PHE A 26 -8.80 -4.92 -8.39
CA PHE A 26 -8.85 -3.53 -8.82
C PHE A 26 -7.57 -2.76 -8.47
N PHE A 27 -7.13 -2.84 -7.21
CA PHE A 27 -5.93 -2.14 -6.78
C PHE A 27 -4.67 -2.74 -7.40
N ALA A 28 -4.59 -4.05 -7.55
CA ALA A 28 -3.45 -4.71 -8.19
C ALA A 28 -3.30 -4.27 -9.64
N ASP A 29 -4.40 -4.15 -10.38
CA ASP A 29 -4.40 -3.65 -11.75
C ASP A 29 -4.02 -2.17 -11.81
N TYR A 30 -4.61 -1.36 -10.95
CA TYR A 30 -4.36 0.08 -10.91
C TYR A 30 -2.88 0.42 -10.65
N TYR A 31 -2.23 -0.32 -9.75
CA TYR A 31 -0.84 -0.10 -9.37
C TYR A 31 0.16 -1.06 -10.05
N ALA A 32 -0.26 -1.80 -11.07
CA ALA A 32 0.55 -2.86 -11.70
C ALA A 32 1.92 -2.36 -12.22
N ASN A 33 1.98 -1.13 -12.70
CA ASN A 33 3.18 -0.54 -13.27
C ASN A 33 3.86 0.49 -12.35
N GLU A 34 3.45 0.57 -11.09
CA GLU A 34 3.98 1.54 -10.13
C GLU A 34 5.06 0.89 -9.27
N PRO A 35 6.33 1.35 -9.38
CA PRO A 35 7.43 0.71 -8.64
C PRO A 35 7.36 0.92 -7.12
N PHE A 36 6.67 1.98 -6.67
CA PHE A 36 6.62 2.34 -5.25
C PHE A 36 5.44 1.74 -4.49
N VAL A 37 4.45 1.20 -5.18
CA VAL A 37 3.25 0.66 -4.55
C VAL A 37 3.07 -0.80 -4.94
N LYS A 38 3.08 -1.67 -3.95
CA LYS A 38 2.85 -3.10 -4.14
C LYS A 38 1.54 -3.49 -3.47
N VAL A 39 0.60 -4.00 -4.26
CA VAL A 39 -0.65 -4.54 -3.74
C VAL A 39 -0.42 -6.02 -3.44
N MET A 40 -0.59 -6.38 -2.16
CA MET A 40 -0.31 -7.74 -1.70
C MET A 40 -1.44 -8.69 -2.09
N PRO A 41 -1.15 -9.98 -2.33
CA PRO A 41 -2.19 -10.96 -2.55
C PRO A 41 -3.07 -11.12 -1.32
N LEU A 42 -4.32 -11.56 -1.51
CA LEU A 42 -5.21 -11.87 -0.39
C LEU A 42 -4.57 -12.94 0.50
N GLY A 43 -4.71 -12.76 1.81
CA GLY A 43 -4.16 -13.68 2.79
C GLY A 43 -2.69 -13.47 3.12
N ALA A 44 -2.03 -12.48 2.52
CA ALA A 44 -0.62 -12.19 2.78
C ALA A 44 -0.34 -11.87 4.26
N GLU A 45 -1.31 -11.32 4.98
CA GLU A 45 -1.20 -11.05 6.42
C GLU A 45 -1.03 -12.34 7.25
N SER A 46 -1.44 -13.49 6.72
CA SER A 46 -1.28 -14.77 7.43
C SER A 46 0.19 -15.18 7.58
N GLU A 47 1.06 -14.75 6.67
CA GLU A 47 2.50 -14.97 6.76
C GLU A 47 3.12 -14.19 7.93
N MET A 48 2.42 -13.17 8.42
CA MET A 48 2.81 -12.35 9.57
C MET A 48 1.95 -12.68 10.80
N SER A 49 1.42 -13.90 10.89
CA SER A 49 0.54 -14.35 11.97
C SER A 49 -0.70 -13.47 12.18
N GLY A 50 -1.20 -12.85 11.12
CA GLY A 50 -2.36 -11.97 11.16
C GLY A 50 -2.08 -10.56 11.66
N PHE A 51 -0.82 -10.20 11.92
CA PHE A 51 -0.43 -8.88 12.40
C PHE A 51 0.38 -8.12 11.34
N LEU A 52 -0.06 -6.90 11.01
CA LEU A 52 0.72 -6.00 10.18
C LEU A 52 1.63 -5.15 11.10
N SER A 53 2.92 -5.44 11.07
CA SER A 53 3.88 -4.64 11.84
C SER A 53 4.03 -3.25 11.22
N GLY A 54 3.89 -2.20 12.04
CA GLY A 54 4.17 -0.84 11.61
C GLY A 54 5.62 -0.65 11.13
N ASN A 55 6.55 -1.47 11.61
CA ASN A 55 7.96 -1.37 11.24
C ASN A 55 8.37 -2.26 10.06
N HIS A 56 7.42 -2.95 9.44
CA HIS A 56 7.72 -3.91 8.38
C HIS A 56 8.52 -3.30 7.21
N LEU A 57 8.23 -2.06 6.84
CA LEU A 57 8.92 -1.35 5.77
C LEU A 57 9.84 -0.21 6.27
N SER A 58 10.26 -0.26 7.54
CA SER A 58 11.23 0.72 8.05
C SER A 58 12.51 0.72 7.23
N GLY A 59 12.93 1.91 6.77
CA GLY A 59 14.11 2.06 5.92
C GLY A 59 13.87 1.88 4.43
N TYR A 60 12.63 1.58 4.02
CA TYR A 60 12.26 1.47 2.61
C TYR A 60 11.41 2.67 2.18
N ASP A 61 11.47 2.99 0.90
CA ASP A 61 10.76 4.13 0.32
C ASP A 61 9.50 3.71 -0.46
N GLY A 62 9.16 2.44 -0.42
CA GLY A 62 7.95 1.89 -1.03
C GLY A 62 6.78 1.77 -0.05
N MET A 63 5.65 1.34 -0.57
CA MET A 63 4.42 1.11 0.17
C MET A 63 3.83 -0.24 -0.20
N GLN A 64 3.26 -0.94 0.78
CA GLN A 64 2.46 -2.14 0.55
C GLN A 64 1.01 -1.89 0.93
N ILE A 65 0.09 -2.36 0.11
CA ILE A 65 -1.35 -2.28 0.37
C ILE A 65 -1.87 -3.69 0.61
N TYR A 66 -2.56 -3.87 1.73
CA TYR A 66 -3.22 -5.11 2.12
C TYR A 66 -4.72 -4.90 2.10
N ILE A 67 -5.46 -5.89 1.59
CA ILE A 67 -6.91 -5.88 1.59
C ILE A 67 -7.36 -7.08 2.41
N THR A 68 -8.12 -6.81 3.47
CA THR A 68 -8.59 -7.83 4.42
C THR A 68 -10.08 -7.66 4.67
N GLY A 69 -10.69 -8.66 5.29
CA GLY A 69 -12.07 -8.59 5.69
C GLY A 69 -12.95 -9.64 5.03
N ASN A 70 -14.23 -9.31 4.91
CA ASN A 70 -15.26 -10.20 4.39
C ASN A 70 -16.25 -9.43 3.51
N GLU A 71 -17.37 -10.05 3.15
CA GLU A 71 -18.37 -9.45 2.27
C GLU A 71 -19.06 -8.19 2.86
N ASN A 72 -19.05 -8.04 4.19
CA ASN A 72 -19.75 -6.95 4.88
C ASN A 72 -18.82 -5.82 5.30
N ARG A 73 -17.58 -6.15 5.62
CA ARG A 73 -16.55 -5.21 6.10
C ARG A 73 -15.25 -5.53 5.42
N ILE A 74 -14.70 -4.54 4.73
CA ILE A 74 -13.40 -4.64 4.07
C ILE A 74 -12.49 -3.57 4.65
N GLN A 75 -11.23 -3.90 4.88
CA GLN A 75 -10.24 -2.95 5.33
C GLN A 75 -9.11 -2.87 4.31
N LEU A 76 -8.80 -1.65 3.91
CA LEU A 76 -7.59 -1.34 3.16
C LEU A 76 -6.52 -0.88 4.16
N SER A 77 -5.38 -1.53 4.15
CA SER A 77 -4.27 -1.18 5.04
C SER A 77 -3.03 -0.87 4.22
N SER A 78 -2.48 0.31 4.38
CA SER A 78 -1.20 0.66 3.77
C SER A 78 -0.09 0.65 4.81
N VAL A 79 1.02 0.01 4.47
CA VAL A 79 2.21 -0.09 5.31
C VAL A 79 3.35 0.63 4.62
N PHE A 80 4.02 1.54 5.32
CA PHE A 80 5.13 2.30 4.76
C PHE A 80 6.01 2.89 5.87
N ASP A 81 7.21 3.34 5.53
CA ASP A 81 8.05 4.12 6.44
C ASP A 81 7.60 5.58 6.43
N ASN A 82 7.26 6.10 7.59
CA ASN A 82 6.82 7.50 7.76
C ASN A 82 7.88 8.51 7.31
N LEU A 83 9.16 8.19 7.44
CA LEU A 83 10.26 9.06 7.01
C LEU A 83 10.66 8.82 5.55
N GLY A 84 10.47 7.60 5.03
CA GLY A 84 10.70 7.25 3.64
C GLY A 84 9.54 7.69 2.75
N LYS A 85 8.65 6.76 2.43
CA LYS A 85 7.48 7.03 1.57
C LYS A 85 6.58 8.13 2.11
N GLY A 86 6.50 8.25 3.43
CA GLY A 86 5.67 9.27 4.10
C GLY A 86 6.27 10.68 4.11
N ALA A 87 7.54 10.86 3.80
CA ALA A 87 8.21 12.16 3.87
C ALA A 87 9.31 12.31 2.81
N SER A 88 10.59 12.13 3.21
CA SER A 88 11.74 12.42 2.34
C SER A 88 11.80 11.54 1.09
N GLY A 89 11.41 10.28 1.19
CA GLY A 89 11.37 9.38 0.03
C GLY A 89 10.40 9.85 -1.05
N ALA A 90 9.20 10.30 -0.64
CA ALA A 90 8.23 10.87 -1.58
C ALA A 90 8.73 12.18 -2.18
N ALA A 91 9.43 13.02 -1.41
CA ALA A 91 10.00 14.27 -1.91
C ALA A 91 11.08 14.00 -2.98
N ILE A 92 11.94 13.03 -2.75
CA ILE A 92 12.98 12.63 -3.72
C ILE A 92 12.32 12.01 -4.97
N GLN A 93 11.30 11.19 -4.81
CA GLN A 93 10.53 10.66 -5.94
C GLN A 93 9.97 11.79 -6.82
N CYS A 94 9.32 12.77 -6.21
CA CYS A 94 8.79 13.93 -6.93
C CYS A 94 9.90 14.73 -7.62
N PHE A 95 11.01 14.95 -6.95
CA PHE A 95 12.18 15.65 -7.54
C PHE A 95 12.71 14.89 -8.75
N ASN A 96 12.81 13.57 -8.68
CA ASN A 96 13.25 12.75 -9.80
C ASN A 96 12.32 12.91 -11.01
N ILE A 97 11.01 12.88 -10.78
CA ILE A 97 10.00 13.08 -11.84
C ILE A 97 10.15 14.47 -12.46
N MET A 98 10.27 15.51 -11.64
CA MET A 98 10.37 16.90 -12.09
C MET A 98 11.63 17.14 -12.92
N THR A 99 12.72 16.46 -12.61
CA THR A 99 14.02 16.64 -13.30
C THR A 99 14.25 15.67 -14.46
N GLY A 100 13.29 14.79 -14.75
CA GLY A 100 13.40 13.79 -15.81
C GLY A 100 14.34 12.63 -15.50
N CYS A 101 14.70 12.45 -14.22
CA CYS A 101 15.44 11.28 -13.76
C CYS A 101 14.50 10.08 -13.61
N ASP A 102 15.08 8.87 -13.53
CA ASP A 102 14.32 7.70 -13.09
C ASP A 102 13.74 7.98 -11.70
N GLU A 103 12.42 7.75 -11.53
CA GLU A 103 11.74 8.10 -10.28
C GLU A 103 12.27 7.35 -9.06
N THR A 104 12.93 6.20 -9.26
CA THR A 104 13.51 5.38 -8.19
C THR A 104 14.94 5.77 -7.81
N LYS A 105 15.54 6.73 -8.51
CA LYS A 105 16.95 7.10 -8.32
C LYS A 105 17.23 7.56 -6.89
N GLY A 106 18.18 6.90 -6.24
CA GLY A 106 18.58 7.22 -4.87
C GLY A 106 17.62 6.74 -3.79
N LEU A 107 16.59 5.97 -4.15
CA LEU A 107 15.58 5.45 -3.24
C LEU A 107 15.74 3.94 -3.04
N ASN A 108 15.29 3.47 -1.88
CA ASN A 108 15.38 2.06 -1.46
C ASN A 108 14.00 1.41 -1.53
N LEU A 109 13.82 0.54 -2.49
CA LEU A 109 12.56 -0.18 -2.70
C LEU A 109 12.63 -1.62 -2.24
#